data_83a2f23516ba692b761a58b7a968bd39
#
_entry.id   83a2f23516ba692b761a58b7a968bd39
#
_cell.length_a   1.000
_cell.length_b   1.000
_cell.length_c   1.000
_cell.angle_alpha   90.00
_cell.angle_beta   90.00
_cell.angle_gamma   90.00
#
_symmetry.space_group_name_H-M   'P 1'
#
loop_
_entity.id
_entity.type
_entity.pdbx_description
1 polymer ?
#
loop_
_entity_poly.entity_id
_entity_poly.type
_entity_poly.pdbx_seq_one_letter_code
_entity_poly.pdbx_strand_id
1 'polypeptide(L)'
;MTSAPFTFNLPPELSAKEPPERRGIGRDQVRLLVIDRQTKKRTHTRFDRIGDFLQAGDLLIFNSSRTLPAALKGCPAKSAPCIEARLAEHLPDDSWLVLLLCQDGDPFACGLRRGMEISFGGDLTGTVIERDERIPRLWQMRFSKSGTAFVDEVYRLGQPVRYEYVSAP
;
A
#
# COMPACT_ATOMS: atom_id res chain seq x y z
N MET A 1 -26.14 -19.09 -1.75
CA MET A 1 -25.76 -19.28 -0.34
C MET A 1 -25.09 -17.99 0.15
N THR A 2 -25.82 -17.14 0.85
CA THR A 2 -25.27 -15.94 1.48
C THR A 2 -24.46 -16.38 2.69
N SER A 3 -23.14 -16.26 2.61
CA SER A 3 -22.24 -16.46 3.75
C SER A 3 -22.60 -15.43 4.82
N ALA A 4 -22.93 -15.87 6.03
CA ALA A 4 -23.10 -14.96 7.15
C ALA A 4 -21.80 -14.20 7.38
N PRO A 5 -21.83 -12.88 7.57
CA PRO A 5 -20.61 -12.11 7.81
C PRO A 5 -19.96 -12.59 9.12
N PHE A 6 -18.67 -12.94 9.04
CA PHE A 6 -17.89 -13.21 10.25
C PHE A 6 -17.74 -11.90 11.02
N THR A 7 -18.39 -11.80 12.16
CA THR A 7 -18.20 -10.69 13.10
C THR A 7 -17.35 -11.15 14.27
N PHE A 8 -16.27 -10.43 14.54
CA PHE A 8 -15.44 -10.65 15.71
C PHE A 8 -14.93 -9.30 16.25
N ASN A 9 -14.66 -9.24 17.51
CA ASN A 9 -14.00 -8.10 18.12
C ASN A 9 -12.49 -8.37 18.15
N LEU A 10 -11.71 -7.58 17.43
CA LEU A 10 -10.25 -7.64 17.46
C LEU A 10 -9.73 -6.75 18.59
N PRO A 11 -9.18 -7.31 19.67
CA PRO A 11 -8.55 -6.52 20.72
C PRO A 11 -7.39 -5.68 20.15
N PRO A 12 -7.29 -4.38 20.49
CA PRO A 12 -6.27 -3.48 19.93
C PRO A 12 -4.82 -3.98 20.15
N GLU A 13 -4.58 -4.70 21.23
CA GLU A 13 -3.27 -5.26 21.59
C GLU A 13 -2.84 -6.42 20.68
N LEU A 14 -3.78 -7.01 19.91
CA LEU A 14 -3.48 -8.06 18.94
C LEU A 14 -3.07 -7.49 17.58
N SER A 15 -3.22 -6.19 17.36
CA SER A 15 -2.77 -5.51 16.16
C SER A 15 -1.31 -5.07 16.33
N ALA A 16 -0.43 -5.56 15.47
CA ALA A 16 0.96 -5.12 15.46
C ALA A 16 1.06 -3.67 14.95
N LYS A 17 1.53 -2.76 15.81
CA LYS A 17 1.71 -1.33 15.49
C LYS A 17 3.08 -1.02 14.89
N GLU A 18 4.02 -1.95 15.01
CA GLU A 18 5.40 -1.79 14.57
C GLU A 18 5.91 -3.10 13.93
N PRO A 19 6.88 -3.02 13.01
CA PRO A 19 7.51 -4.20 12.44
C PRO A 19 8.26 -5.00 13.51
N PRO A 20 8.51 -6.33 13.29
CA PRO A 20 9.15 -7.19 14.27
C PRO A 20 10.46 -6.64 14.81
N GLU A 21 11.29 -6.09 13.93
CA GLU A 21 12.62 -5.58 14.25
C GLU A 21 12.59 -4.44 15.27
N ARG A 22 11.55 -3.61 15.24
CA ARG A 22 11.35 -2.53 16.23
C ARG A 22 10.83 -3.05 17.57
N ARG A 23 10.24 -4.24 17.58
CA ARG A 23 9.80 -4.94 18.78
C ARG A 23 10.89 -5.80 19.40
N GLY A 24 12.14 -5.71 18.89
CA GLY A 24 13.28 -6.48 19.38
C GLY A 24 13.28 -7.94 19.01
N ILE A 25 12.52 -8.37 17.98
CA ILE A 25 12.48 -9.73 17.47
C ILE A 25 12.89 -9.78 15.99
N GLY A 26 13.53 -10.87 15.58
CA GLY A 26 13.87 -11.10 14.18
C GLY A 26 12.61 -11.21 13.31
N ARG A 27 12.75 -10.87 12.04
CA ARG A 27 11.65 -10.91 11.07
C ARG A 27 11.03 -12.30 10.92
N ASP A 28 11.82 -13.34 11.09
CA ASP A 28 11.45 -14.76 11.05
C ASP A 28 10.95 -15.31 12.41
N GLN A 29 11.06 -14.53 13.48
CA GLN A 29 10.64 -14.94 14.83
C GLN A 29 9.18 -14.59 15.16
N VAL A 30 8.44 -14.08 14.18
CA VAL A 30 7.02 -13.79 14.34
C VAL A 30 6.20 -15.07 14.55
N ARG A 31 5.06 -14.93 15.22
CA ARG A 31 4.13 -16.04 15.44
C ARG A 31 3.58 -16.57 14.13
N LEU A 32 3.50 -17.89 14.01
CA LEU A 32 2.93 -18.62 12.89
C LEU A 32 1.78 -19.49 13.37
N LEU A 33 0.63 -19.42 12.71
CA LEU A 33 -0.47 -20.37 12.87
C LEU A 33 -0.49 -21.27 11.62
N VAL A 34 -0.29 -22.57 11.84
CA VAL A 34 -0.41 -23.59 10.80
C VAL A 34 -1.74 -24.31 10.97
N ILE A 35 -2.51 -24.41 9.89
CA ILE A 35 -3.78 -25.12 9.85
C ILE A 35 -3.68 -26.21 8.79
N ASP A 36 -3.71 -27.47 9.24
CA ASP A 36 -3.82 -28.60 8.35
C ASP A 36 -5.24 -28.70 7.77
N ARG A 37 -5.33 -28.69 6.44
CA ARG A 37 -6.63 -28.62 5.75
C ARG A 37 -7.43 -29.92 5.86
N GLN A 38 -6.75 -31.07 5.99
CA GLN A 38 -7.39 -32.37 6.05
C GLN A 38 -7.85 -32.68 7.48
N THR A 39 -6.93 -32.57 8.44
CA THR A 39 -7.18 -32.92 9.84
C THR A 39 -7.82 -31.79 10.64
N LYS A 40 -7.86 -30.55 10.10
CA LYS A 40 -8.29 -29.33 10.80
C LYS A 40 -7.47 -29.00 12.04
N LYS A 41 -6.34 -29.67 12.23
CA LYS A 41 -5.43 -29.42 13.34
C LYS A 41 -4.83 -28.02 13.21
N ARG A 42 -4.79 -27.28 14.32
CA ARG A 42 -4.17 -25.97 14.45
C ARG A 42 -2.92 -26.10 15.30
N THR A 43 -1.82 -25.57 14.79
CA THR A 43 -0.53 -25.58 15.51
C THR A 43 -0.01 -24.16 15.58
N HIS A 44 0.22 -23.66 16.79
CA HIS A 44 0.85 -22.37 17.03
C HIS A 44 2.35 -22.57 17.16
N THR A 45 3.13 -21.82 16.40
CA THR A 45 4.58 -21.89 16.36
C THR A 45 5.18 -20.53 15.98
N ARG A 46 6.43 -20.50 15.53
CA ARG A 46 7.09 -19.31 14.96
C ARG A 46 7.43 -19.55 13.49
N PHE A 47 7.61 -18.47 12.73
CA PHE A 47 7.84 -18.55 11.30
C PHE A 47 9.20 -19.22 10.97
N ASP A 48 10.23 -19.08 11.81
CA ASP A 48 11.51 -19.77 11.67
C ASP A 48 11.39 -21.33 11.69
N ARG A 49 10.24 -21.85 12.13
CA ARG A 49 9.91 -23.28 12.14
C ARG A 49 9.03 -23.72 10.96
N ILE A 50 8.84 -22.87 9.95
CA ILE A 50 7.98 -23.22 8.81
C ILE A 50 8.44 -24.50 8.10
N GLY A 51 9.75 -24.76 8.07
CA GLY A 51 10.33 -25.97 7.48
C GLY A 51 9.81 -27.27 8.07
N ASP A 52 9.38 -27.26 9.34
CA ASP A 52 8.84 -28.46 10.02
C ASP A 52 7.49 -28.92 9.40
N PHE A 53 6.87 -28.09 8.59
CA PHE A 53 5.56 -28.33 7.96
C PHE A 53 5.64 -28.53 6.44
N LEU A 54 6.85 -28.52 5.88
CA LEU A 54 7.09 -28.68 4.46
C LEU A 54 7.65 -30.07 4.17
N GLN A 55 7.35 -30.58 2.98
CA GLN A 55 7.79 -31.88 2.52
C GLN A 55 8.59 -31.78 1.22
N ALA A 56 9.39 -32.81 0.93
CA ALA A 56 10.08 -32.86 -0.35
C ALA A 56 9.06 -32.84 -1.50
N GLY A 57 9.23 -31.92 -2.44
CA GLY A 57 8.33 -31.69 -3.54
C GLY A 57 7.40 -30.48 -3.37
N ASP A 58 7.33 -29.87 -2.17
CA ASP A 58 6.60 -28.62 -1.98
C ASP A 58 7.28 -27.47 -2.72
N LEU A 59 6.48 -26.61 -3.37
CA LEU A 59 6.95 -25.42 -4.04
C LEU A 59 6.64 -24.19 -3.20
N LEU A 60 7.68 -23.46 -2.81
CA LEU A 60 7.54 -22.17 -2.13
C LEU A 60 7.74 -21.02 -3.13
N ILE A 61 6.73 -20.14 -3.21
CA ILE A 61 6.79 -18.96 -4.06
C ILE A 61 6.87 -17.72 -3.17
N PHE A 62 7.95 -16.95 -3.35
CA PHE A 62 8.18 -15.70 -2.62
C PHE A 62 8.17 -14.51 -3.57
N ASN A 63 7.62 -13.40 -3.09
CA ASN A 63 7.78 -12.14 -3.78
C ASN A 63 9.18 -11.59 -3.50
N SER A 64 9.98 -11.42 -4.55
CA SER A 64 11.32 -10.83 -4.50
C SER A 64 11.38 -9.42 -5.11
N SER A 65 10.23 -8.87 -5.53
CA SER A 65 10.15 -7.54 -6.11
C SER A 65 10.46 -6.46 -5.08
N ARG A 66 11.22 -5.46 -5.50
CA ARG A 66 11.46 -4.27 -4.68
C ARG A 66 10.17 -3.47 -4.55
N THR A 67 9.78 -3.15 -3.31
CA THR A 67 8.60 -2.33 -3.06
C THR A 67 8.81 -0.90 -3.56
N LEU A 68 7.89 -0.40 -4.38
CA LEU A 68 7.87 0.98 -4.82
C LEU A 68 7.46 1.88 -3.63
N PRO A 69 8.16 3.00 -3.36
CA PRO A 69 7.72 3.98 -2.37
C PRO A 69 6.56 4.80 -2.93
N ALA A 70 5.38 4.20 -2.94
CA ALA A 70 4.22 4.59 -3.74
C ALA A 70 3.43 5.78 -3.19
N ALA A 71 3.85 6.41 -2.09
CA ALA A 71 3.22 7.60 -1.53
C ALA A 71 4.02 8.85 -1.88
N LEU A 72 3.46 9.73 -2.72
CA LEU A 72 4.04 10.97 -3.19
C LEU A 72 3.33 12.16 -2.55
N LYS A 73 4.07 13.08 -1.94
CA LYS A 73 3.52 14.35 -1.48
C LYS A 73 3.53 15.37 -2.61
N GLY A 74 2.39 16.00 -2.86
CA GLY A 74 2.26 16.99 -3.93
C GLY A 74 1.35 18.15 -3.54
N CYS A 75 1.53 19.29 -4.21
CA CYS A 75 0.73 20.46 -3.97
C CYS A 75 0.09 20.91 -5.28
N PRO A 76 -1.26 21.10 -5.31
CA PRO A 76 -2.00 21.51 -6.51
C PRO A 76 -1.67 22.94 -6.96
N ALA A 77 -1.36 23.82 -6.01
CA ALA A 77 -0.93 25.20 -6.26
C ALA A 77 -0.19 25.71 -5.03
N LYS A 78 0.57 26.81 -5.18
CA LYS A 78 1.39 27.39 -4.09
C LYS A 78 0.60 27.75 -2.82
N SER A 79 -0.70 27.98 -2.92
CA SER A 79 -1.59 28.38 -1.82
C SER A 79 -2.61 27.28 -1.42
N ALA A 80 -2.62 26.16 -2.11
CA ALA A 80 -3.52 25.05 -1.80
C ALA A 80 -2.86 24.07 -0.83
N PRO A 81 -3.65 23.40 0.03
CA PRO A 81 -3.10 22.36 0.92
C PRO A 81 -2.47 21.24 0.10
N CYS A 82 -1.33 20.75 0.58
CA CYS A 82 -0.66 19.63 -0.04
C CYS A 82 -1.49 18.36 0.14
N ILE A 83 -1.34 17.44 -0.80
CA ILE A 83 -2.01 16.16 -0.82
C ILE A 83 -0.98 15.02 -0.82
N GLU A 84 -1.43 13.82 -0.49
CA GLU A 84 -0.67 12.60 -0.71
C GLU A 84 -1.32 11.80 -1.83
N ALA A 85 -0.55 11.50 -2.88
CA ALA A 85 -0.95 10.61 -3.96
C ALA A 85 -0.34 9.23 -3.73
N ARG A 86 -1.19 8.22 -3.55
CA ARG A 86 -0.76 6.81 -3.45
C ARG A 86 -0.98 6.12 -4.77
N LEU A 87 0.11 5.70 -5.41
CA LEU A 87 0.06 4.94 -6.67
C LEU A 87 -0.59 3.58 -6.41
N ALA A 88 -1.61 3.24 -7.19
CA ALA A 88 -2.36 2.00 -7.06
C ALA A 88 -2.15 1.04 -8.24
N GLU A 89 -2.35 1.50 -9.48
CA GLU A 89 -2.26 0.68 -10.68
C GLU A 89 -1.70 1.48 -11.84
N HIS A 90 -0.77 0.89 -12.59
CA HIS A 90 -0.29 1.45 -13.86
C HIS A 90 -1.21 0.96 -14.99
N LEU A 91 -1.74 1.89 -15.76
CA LEU A 91 -2.68 1.59 -16.84
C LEU A 91 -1.96 1.44 -18.19
N PRO A 92 -2.57 0.75 -19.17
CA PRO A 92 -1.96 0.52 -20.50
C PRO A 92 -1.69 1.79 -21.30
N ASP A 93 -2.37 2.90 -21.01
CA ASP A 93 -2.19 4.22 -21.64
C ASP A 93 -1.11 5.08 -20.94
N ASP A 94 -0.28 4.46 -20.11
CA ASP A 94 0.78 5.08 -19.33
C ASP A 94 0.30 6.10 -18.28
N SER A 95 -0.99 6.09 -17.97
CA SER A 95 -1.55 6.78 -16.81
C SER A 95 -1.58 5.87 -15.59
N TRP A 96 -1.88 6.44 -14.43
CA TRP A 96 -1.93 5.72 -13.16
C TRP A 96 -3.26 5.93 -12.47
N LEU A 97 -3.81 4.88 -11.89
CA LEU A 97 -4.81 5.03 -10.84
C LEU A 97 -4.11 5.39 -9.54
N VAL A 98 -4.57 6.44 -8.91
CA VAL A 98 -4.00 6.96 -7.65
C VAL A 98 -5.11 7.24 -6.64
N LEU A 99 -4.83 6.97 -5.37
CA LEU A 99 -5.63 7.46 -4.26
C LEU A 99 -5.08 8.81 -3.84
N LEU A 100 -5.91 9.87 -3.93
CA LEU A 100 -5.53 11.21 -3.52
C LEU A 100 -6.12 11.51 -2.14
N LEU A 101 -5.26 11.78 -1.17
CA LEU A 101 -5.61 12.05 0.21
C LEU A 101 -5.24 13.50 0.57
N CYS A 102 -6.17 14.20 1.22
CA CYS A 102 -5.88 15.49 1.84
C CYS A 102 -5.11 15.30 3.16
N GLN A 103 -4.59 16.37 3.73
CA GLN A 103 -3.85 16.32 5.00
C GLN A 103 -4.64 15.65 6.13
N ASP A 104 -5.96 15.73 6.09
CA ASP A 104 -6.87 15.13 7.08
C ASP A 104 -7.20 13.66 6.78
N GLY A 105 -6.59 13.06 5.75
CA GLY A 105 -6.89 11.71 5.32
C GLY A 105 -8.21 11.55 4.55
N ASP A 106 -8.96 12.65 4.33
CA ASP A 106 -10.20 12.62 3.57
C ASP A 106 -9.91 12.61 2.05
N PRO A 107 -10.32 11.56 1.33
CA PRO A 107 -10.07 11.45 -0.11
C PRO A 107 -10.94 12.40 -0.96
N PHE A 108 -11.87 13.13 -0.38
CA PHE A 108 -12.84 13.92 -1.13
C PHE A 108 -12.80 15.44 -0.87
N ALA A 109 -12.12 15.89 0.20
CA ALA A 109 -12.15 17.28 0.64
C ALA A 109 -11.23 18.23 -0.14
N CYS A 110 -10.42 17.74 -1.10
CA CYS A 110 -9.36 18.52 -1.73
C CYS A 110 -9.81 19.40 -2.91
N GLY A 111 -11.09 19.48 -3.23
CA GLY A 111 -11.59 20.25 -4.39
C GLY A 111 -10.98 19.82 -5.73
N LEU A 112 -10.59 18.55 -5.84
CA LEU A 112 -9.96 18.00 -7.03
C LEU A 112 -10.90 18.00 -8.23
N ARG A 113 -10.37 18.37 -9.40
CA ARG A 113 -11.11 18.43 -10.64
C ARG A 113 -10.24 18.02 -11.84
N ARG A 114 -10.89 17.55 -12.88
CA ARG A 114 -10.24 17.23 -14.17
C ARG A 114 -9.38 18.40 -14.66
N GLY A 115 -8.20 18.10 -15.16
CA GLY A 115 -7.23 19.07 -15.66
C GLY A 115 -6.40 19.75 -14.58
N MET A 116 -6.63 19.45 -13.30
CA MET A 116 -5.82 20.00 -12.22
C MET A 116 -4.42 19.41 -12.28
N GLU A 117 -3.41 20.28 -12.23
CA GLU A 117 -2.01 19.90 -12.16
C GLU A 117 -1.51 19.92 -10.70
N ILE A 118 -0.76 18.92 -10.34
CA ILE A 118 -0.18 18.71 -9.00
C ILE A 118 1.33 18.58 -9.17
N SER A 119 2.09 19.41 -8.46
CA SER A 119 3.55 19.32 -8.41
C SER A 119 3.97 18.44 -7.23
N PHE A 120 4.80 17.43 -7.52
CA PHE A 120 5.35 16.49 -6.52
C PHE A 120 6.79 16.83 -6.13
N GLY A 121 7.34 17.90 -6.67
CA GLY A 121 8.72 18.33 -6.45
C GLY A 121 9.66 17.88 -7.57
N GLY A 122 10.84 18.50 -7.64
CA GLY A 122 11.69 18.39 -8.82
C GLY A 122 10.90 18.79 -10.07
N ASP A 123 11.05 17.99 -11.13
CA ASP A 123 10.34 18.19 -12.40
C ASP A 123 9.14 17.23 -12.57
N LEU A 124 8.70 16.58 -11.48
CA LEU A 124 7.56 15.67 -11.54
C LEU A 124 6.26 16.41 -11.26
N THR A 125 5.40 16.47 -12.26
CA THR A 125 4.01 16.91 -12.15
C THR A 125 3.06 15.79 -12.54
N GLY A 126 1.81 15.91 -12.11
CA GLY A 126 0.76 14.99 -12.50
C GLY A 126 -0.54 15.74 -12.77
N THR A 127 -1.20 15.41 -13.87
CA THR A 127 -2.49 15.98 -14.25
C THR A 127 -3.61 15.02 -13.93
N VAL A 128 -4.61 15.49 -13.21
CA VAL A 128 -5.83 14.73 -12.90
C VAL A 128 -6.66 14.59 -14.18
N ILE A 129 -6.96 13.35 -14.59
CA ILE A 129 -7.76 13.07 -15.79
C ILE A 129 -9.23 12.95 -15.40
N GLU A 130 -9.58 11.93 -14.60
CA GLU A 130 -10.96 11.69 -14.19
C GLU A 130 -10.99 10.75 -12.96
N ARG A 131 -12.18 10.53 -12.44
CA ARG A 131 -12.37 9.48 -11.41
C ARG A 131 -12.51 8.12 -12.04
N ASP A 132 -12.00 7.08 -11.38
CA ASP A 132 -12.25 5.71 -11.79
C ASP A 132 -13.73 5.36 -11.52
N GLU A 133 -14.42 4.83 -12.55
CA GLU A 133 -15.83 4.48 -12.46
C GLU A 133 -16.09 3.27 -11.56
N ARG A 134 -15.13 2.33 -11.50
CA ARG A 134 -15.23 1.07 -10.75
C ARG A 134 -14.93 1.30 -9.25
N ILE A 135 -13.96 2.18 -8.98
CA ILE A 135 -13.49 2.50 -7.62
C ILE A 135 -13.49 4.02 -7.43
N PRO A 136 -14.62 4.63 -7.02
CA PRO A 136 -14.77 6.10 -6.96
C PRO A 136 -13.80 6.84 -6.03
N ARG A 137 -13.00 6.13 -5.24
CA ARG A 137 -11.92 6.71 -4.42
C ARG A 137 -10.65 6.95 -5.21
N LEU A 138 -10.48 6.30 -6.36
CA LEU A 138 -9.31 6.43 -7.21
C LEU A 138 -9.54 7.49 -8.28
N TRP A 139 -8.44 8.11 -8.64
CA TRP A 139 -8.36 9.07 -9.73
C TRP A 139 -7.36 8.58 -10.76
N GLN A 140 -7.68 8.73 -12.02
CA GLN A 140 -6.72 8.55 -13.09
C GLN A 140 -5.86 9.81 -13.21
N MET A 141 -4.56 9.64 -13.20
CA MET A 141 -3.57 10.71 -13.35
C MET A 141 -2.56 10.37 -14.43
N ARG A 142 -2.13 11.38 -15.15
CA ARG A 142 -0.98 11.29 -16.07
C ARG A 142 0.16 12.12 -15.50
N PHE A 143 1.33 11.47 -15.35
CA PHE A 143 2.52 12.13 -14.88
C PHE A 143 3.32 12.73 -16.04
N SER A 144 4.13 13.75 -15.77
CA SER A 144 5.01 14.40 -16.76
C SER A 144 6.18 13.54 -17.20
N LYS A 145 6.46 12.46 -16.48
CA LYS A 145 7.48 11.46 -16.77
C LYS A 145 6.86 10.07 -16.88
N SER A 146 7.47 9.18 -17.63
CA SER A 146 7.03 7.81 -17.83
C SER A 146 8.18 6.80 -17.75
N GLY A 147 7.88 5.50 -17.73
CA GLY A 147 8.86 4.43 -17.72
C GLY A 147 9.88 4.55 -16.59
N THR A 148 11.15 4.29 -16.89
CA THR A 148 12.22 4.33 -15.89
C THR A 148 12.41 5.71 -15.26
N ALA A 149 12.26 6.79 -16.05
CA ALA A 149 12.40 8.16 -15.55
C ALA A 149 11.32 8.50 -14.50
N PHE A 150 10.10 7.98 -14.63
CA PHE A 150 9.07 8.09 -13.61
C PHE A 150 9.42 7.29 -12.36
N VAL A 151 9.86 6.04 -12.54
CA VAL A 151 10.22 5.14 -11.43
C VAL A 151 11.38 5.74 -10.61
N ASP A 152 12.40 6.31 -11.27
CA ASP A 152 13.52 6.96 -10.58
C ASP A 152 13.05 8.14 -9.72
N GLU A 153 12.12 8.96 -10.24
CA GLU A 153 11.52 10.05 -9.44
C GLU A 153 10.69 9.53 -8.27
N VAL A 154 9.93 8.45 -8.46
CA VAL A 154 9.17 7.83 -7.37
C VAL A 154 10.12 7.32 -6.29
N TYR A 155 11.25 6.70 -6.64
CA TYR A 155 12.25 6.30 -5.64
C TYR A 155 12.92 7.48 -4.93
N ARG A 156 13.08 8.61 -5.60
CA ARG A 156 13.68 9.83 -5.05
C ARG A 156 12.73 10.60 -4.12
N LEU A 157 11.47 10.70 -4.50
CA LEU A 157 10.48 11.58 -3.84
C LEU A 157 9.52 10.81 -2.93
N GLY A 158 9.27 9.55 -3.25
CA GLY A 158 8.22 8.75 -2.63
C GLY A 158 8.59 8.23 -1.25
N GLN A 159 7.57 7.88 -0.53
CA GLN A 159 7.65 7.22 0.77
C GLN A 159 6.85 5.89 0.73
N PRO A 160 7.20 4.90 1.57
CA PRO A 160 6.38 3.71 1.71
C PRO A 160 4.96 4.08 2.13
N VAL A 161 3.95 3.45 1.50
CA VAL A 161 2.56 3.58 1.93
C VAL A 161 2.43 3.02 3.35
N ARG A 162 1.87 3.80 4.25
CA ARG A 162 1.65 3.41 5.66
C ARG A 162 0.17 3.26 5.94
N TYR A 163 -0.14 2.32 6.82
CA TYR A 163 -1.47 2.19 7.40
C TYR A 163 -1.57 3.06 8.65
N GLU A 164 -2.75 3.63 8.92
CA GLU A 164 -2.99 4.53 10.06
C GLU A 164 -2.67 3.93 11.43
N TYR A 165 -2.79 2.58 11.55
CA TYR A 165 -2.49 1.88 12.80
C TYR A 165 -0.98 1.63 13.02
N VAL A 166 -0.13 1.93 12.02
CA VAL A 166 1.32 1.81 12.16
C VAL A 166 1.85 3.12 12.74
N SER A 167 2.17 3.10 14.02
CA SER A 167 2.83 4.21 14.68
C SER A 167 4.22 4.42 14.08
N ALA A 168 4.42 5.61 13.65
CA ALA A 168 5.57 6.33 13.07
C ALA A 168 6.92 5.63 12.79
N PRO A 169 7.76 6.31 11.98
CA PRO A 169 8.75 5.74 11.06
C PRO A 169 9.83 4.92 11.67
#